data_600672853b6730474a39fe78e39bb896
#
_entry.id   600672853b6730474a39fe78e39bb896
#
_cell.length_a   1.000
_cell.length_b   1.000
_cell.length_c   1.000
_cell.angle_alpha   90.00
_cell.angle_beta   90.00
_cell.angle_gamma   90.00
#
_symmetry.space_group_name_H-M   'P 1'
#
loop_
_entity.id
_entity.type
_entity.pdbx_description
1 polymer ?
#
loop_
_entity_poly.entity_id
_entity_poly.type
_entity_poly.pdbx_seq_one_letter_code
_entity_poly.pdbx_strand_id
1 'polypeptide(L)'
;MSLKYTKTSEVIANLILRWAVMIEHSIDRLLMQAKKKKMIKVIPTSPKPRLDLIRETFKNEKTVMEVVELYEMFRKIDQLNKESEGEFRKNVALKVSYRGQVVRIDLEKLKEYSIILERFINYLKQFLSS
;
A
#
# COMPACT_ATOMS: atom_id res chain seq x y z
N MET A 1 -6.12 -12.77 4.84
CA MET A 1 -5.16 -12.26 5.84
C MET A 1 -5.81 -12.30 7.22
N SER A 2 -5.12 -12.84 8.22
CA SER A 2 -5.67 -12.93 9.57
C SER A 2 -5.23 -11.74 10.41
N LEU A 3 -6.19 -11.08 11.07
CA LEU A 3 -5.92 -9.97 11.98
C LEU A 3 -6.10 -10.38 13.45
N LYS A 4 -6.17 -11.69 13.69
CA LYS A 4 -6.48 -12.28 14.99
C LYS A 4 -5.56 -11.82 16.13
N TYR A 5 -4.28 -11.63 15.81
CA TYR A 5 -3.26 -11.28 16.82
C TYR A 5 -2.87 -9.80 16.80
N THR A 6 -3.62 -8.97 16.10
CA THR A 6 -3.34 -7.54 16.02
C THR A 6 -3.93 -6.86 17.28
N LYS A 7 -3.11 -6.74 18.32
CA LYS A 7 -3.55 -6.18 19.62
C LYS A 7 -2.77 -4.96 20.06
N THR A 8 -1.70 -4.60 19.35
CA THR A 8 -0.90 -3.41 19.68
C THR A 8 -0.74 -2.54 18.45
N SER A 9 -0.54 -1.25 18.67
CA SER A 9 -0.28 -0.31 17.59
C SER A 9 1.03 -0.60 16.86
N GLU A 10 2.00 -1.19 17.55
CA GLU A 10 3.27 -1.62 16.95
C GLU A 10 3.02 -2.72 15.91
N VAL A 11 2.17 -3.69 16.21
CA VAL A 11 1.82 -4.75 15.28
C VAL A 11 1.09 -4.16 14.06
N ILE A 12 0.23 -3.17 14.27
CA ILE A 12 -0.43 -2.46 13.17
C ILE A 12 0.60 -1.79 12.26
N ALA A 13 1.54 -1.05 12.85
CA ALA A 13 2.59 -0.37 12.08
C ALA A 13 3.45 -1.38 11.30
N ASN A 14 3.82 -2.48 11.92
CA ASN A 14 4.63 -3.52 11.27
C ASN A 14 3.90 -4.17 10.11
N LEU A 15 2.61 -4.42 10.25
CA LEU A 15 1.79 -4.97 9.17
C LEU A 15 1.74 -4.02 7.97
N ILE A 16 1.55 -2.72 8.24
CA ILE A 16 1.51 -1.70 7.19
C ILE A 16 2.84 -1.62 6.45
N LEU A 17 3.97 -1.71 7.16
CA LEU A 17 5.29 -1.72 6.54
C LEU A 17 5.49 -2.94 5.64
N ARG A 18 5.00 -4.10 6.07
CA ARG A 18 5.05 -5.32 5.22
C ARG A 18 4.22 -5.13 3.96
N TRP A 19 3.05 -4.51 4.07
CA TRP A 19 2.23 -4.20 2.91
C TRP A 19 2.94 -3.23 1.98
N ALA A 20 3.65 -2.23 2.52
CA ALA A 20 4.43 -1.30 1.70
C ALA A 20 5.48 -2.04 0.87
N VAL A 21 6.19 -2.98 1.47
CA VAL A 21 7.20 -3.79 0.77
C VAL A 21 6.54 -4.64 -0.32
N MET A 22 5.41 -5.25 -0.02
CA MET A 22 4.66 -6.05 -1.00
C MET A 22 4.22 -5.20 -2.19
N ILE A 23 3.71 -4.01 -1.94
CA ILE A 23 3.29 -3.09 -3.00
C ILE A 23 4.48 -2.68 -3.85
N GLU A 24 5.61 -2.39 -3.22
CA GLU A 24 6.84 -2.01 -3.93
C GLU A 24 7.28 -3.09 -4.91
N HIS A 25 7.31 -4.34 -4.48
CA HIS A 25 7.61 -5.47 -5.37
C HIS A 25 6.58 -5.60 -6.49
N SER A 26 5.31 -5.38 -6.17
CA SER A 26 4.24 -5.44 -7.16
C SER A 26 4.36 -4.35 -8.21
N ILE A 27 4.73 -3.15 -7.81
CA ILE A 27 4.99 -2.03 -8.73
C ILE A 27 6.13 -2.39 -9.70
N ASP A 28 7.20 -2.99 -9.19
CA ASP A 28 8.31 -3.43 -10.03
C ASP A 28 7.85 -4.43 -11.08
N ARG A 29 7.01 -5.38 -10.70
CA ARG A 29 6.47 -6.39 -11.62
C ARG A 29 5.53 -5.78 -12.65
N LEU A 30 4.70 -4.81 -12.24
CA LEU A 30 3.84 -4.08 -13.18
C LEU A 30 4.67 -3.36 -14.23
N LEU A 31 5.72 -2.68 -13.82
CA LEU A 31 6.60 -1.93 -14.74
C LEU A 31 7.33 -2.87 -15.68
N MET A 32 7.83 -4.00 -15.20
CA MET A 32 8.49 -5.00 -16.04
C MET A 32 7.54 -5.55 -17.09
N GLN A 33 6.32 -5.87 -16.73
CA GLN A 33 5.32 -6.38 -17.66
C GLN A 33 4.86 -5.30 -18.64
N ALA A 34 4.70 -4.06 -18.18
CA ALA A 34 4.36 -2.93 -19.06
C ALA A 34 5.44 -2.72 -20.12
N LYS A 35 6.71 -2.84 -19.73
CA LYS A 35 7.82 -2.76 -20.69
C LYS A 35 7.76 -3.90 -21.69
N LYS A 36 7.49 -5.10 -21.24
CA LYS A 36 7.35 -6.28 -22.09
C LYS A 36 6.22 -6.12 -23.11
N LYS A 37 5.12 -5.48 -22.70
CA LYS A 37 3.98 -5.18 -23.56
C LYS A 37 4.20 -3.92 -24.42
N LYS A 38 5.36 -3.29 -24.32
CA LYS A 38 5.70 -2.06 -25.07
C LYS A 38 4.84 -0.86 -24.68
N MET A 39 4.26 -0.87 -23.49
CA MET A 39 3.53 0.27 -22.95
C MET A 39 4.48 1.38 -22.48
N ILE A 40 5.67 1.00 -22.06
CA ILE A 40 6.74 1.90 -21.62
C ILE A 40 8.06 1.45 -22.23
N LYS A 41 9.01 2.37 -22.37
CA LYS A 41 10.32 2.07 -22.98
C LYS A 41 11.40 1.80 -21.94
N VAL A 42 11.44 2.58 -20.87
CA VAL A 42 12.49 2.53 -19.86
C VAL A 42 11.85 2.53 -18.47
N ILE A 43 12.39 1.70 -17.57
CA ILE A 43 11.98 1.68 -16.17
C ILE A 43 12.94 2.55 -15.39
N PRO A 44 12.45 3.63 -14.74
CA PRO A 44 13.30 4.48 -13.91
C PRO A 44 13.92 3.70 -12.74
N THR A 45 15.09 4.13 -12.29
CA THR A 45 15.78 3.50 -11.17
C THR A 45 15.43 4.11 -9.81
N SER A 46 14.95 5.36 -9.79
CA SER A 46 14.59 6.06 -8.55
C SER A 46 13.13 5.82 -8.19
N PRO A 47 12.80 5.76 -6.88
CA PRO A 47 11.43 5.46 -6.45
C PRO A 47 10.37 6.44 -6.93
N LYS A 48 10.64 7.74 -6.84
CA LYS A 48 9.63 8.74 -7.23
C LYS A 48 9.29 8.70 -8.72
N PRO A 49 10.27 8.71 -9.65
CA PRO A 49 9.96 8.56 -11.07
C PRO A 49 9.22 7.26 -11.40
N ARG A 50 9.50 6.18 -10.65
CA ARG A 50 8.78 4.91 -10.84
C ARG A 50 7.31 5.05 -10.50
N LEU A 51 6.98 5.70 -9.39
CA LEU A 51 5.59 5.97 -9.00
C LEU A 51 4.89 6.89 -10.00
N ASP A 52 5.59 7.92 -10.47
CA ASP A 52 5.04 8.84 -11.47
C ASP A 52 4.72 8.10 -12.77
N LEU A 53 5.58 7.17 -13.17
CA LEU A 53 5.37 6.35 -14.36
C LEU A 53 4.17 5.40 -14.18
N ILE A 54 4.02 4.81 -13.00
CA ILE A 54 2.87 3.97 -12.69
C ILE A 54 1.58 4.79 -12.79
N ARG A 55 1.56 5.99 -12.22
CA ARG A 55 0.39 6.87 -12.27
C ARG A 55 -0.01 7.23 -13.69
N GLU A 56 0.97 7.50 -14.52
CA GLU A 56 0.73 7.84 -15.92
C GLU A 56 0.27 6.63 -16.72
N THR A 57 0.97 5.51 -16.58
CA THR A 57 0.70 4.31 -17.36
C THR A 57 -0.63 3.65 -17.02
N PHE A 58 -0.97 3.65 -15.72
CA PHE A 58 -2.16 2.99 -15.20
C PHE A 58 -3.22 3.97 -14.69
N LYS A 59 -3.24 5.19 -15.22
CA LYS A 59 -4.13 6.26 -14.75
C LYS A 59 -5.62 5.91 -14.82
N ASN A 60 -6.00 5.03 -15.73
CA ASN A 60 -7.39 4.60 -15.89
C ASN A 60 -7.73 3.35 -15.07
N GLU A 61 -6.76 2.81 -14.35
CA GLU A 61 -6.94 1.63 -13.50
C GLU A 61 -7.13 2.06 -12.06
N LYS A 62 -8.38 2.19 -11.65
CA LYS A 62 -8.74 2.66 -10.31
C LYS A 62 -8.06 1.85 -9.21
N THR A 63 -8.03 0.53 -9.38
CA THR A 63 -7.41 -0.38 -8.41
C THR A 63 -5.93 -0.04 -8.18
N VAL A 64 -5.21 0.24 -9.25
CA VAL A 64 -3.78 0.62 -9.16
C VAL A 64 -3.64 1.98 -8.47
N MET A 65 -4.48 2.94 -8.84
CA MET A 65 -4.41 4.29 -8.26
C MET A 65 -4.70 4.29 -6.77
N GLU A 66 -5.67 3.50 -6.32
CA GLU A 66 -5.98 3.37 -4.89
C GLU A 66 -4.77 2.85 -4.11
N VAL A 67 -4.11 1.82 -4.63
CA VAL A 67 -2.95 1.21 -3.96
C VAL A 67 -1.74 2.14 -3.96
N VAL A 68 -1.53 2.89 -5.02
CA VAL A 68 -0.44 3.88 -5.08
C VAL A 68 -0.62 4.94 -3.99
N GLU A 69 -1.85 5.41 -3.76
CA GLU A 69 -2.14 6.37 -2.69
C GLU A 69 -1.87 5.78 -1.31
N LEU A 70 -2.30 4.54 -1.08
CA LEU A 70 -1.99 3.85 0.18
C LEU A 70 -0.49 3.67 0.37
N TYR A 71 0.21 3.29 -0.68
CA TYR A 71 1.65 3.05 -0.63
C TYR A 71 2.42 4.29 -0.17
N GLU A 72 2.03 5.47 -0.63
CA GLU A 72 2.72 6.70 -0.23
C GLU A 72 2.65 6.95 1.28
N MET A 73 1.53 6.62 1.92
CA MET A 73 1.40 6.70 3.36
C MET A 73 2.11 5.53 4.06
N PHE A 74 1.89 4.31 3.56
CA PHE A 74 2.41 3.09 4.18
C PHE A 74 3.93 3.09 4.29
N ARG A 75 4.63 3.50 3.24
CA ARG A 75 6.10 3.52 3.23
C ARG A 75 6.69 4.52 4.22
N LYS A 76 5.91 5.50 4.64
CA LYS A 76 6.36 6.56 5.55
C LYS A 76 5.94 6.32 7.00
N ILE A 77 5.26 5.22 7.29
CA ILE A 77 4.63 5.01 8.60
C ILE A 77 5.61 5.16 9.76
N ASP A 78 6.87 4.75 9.58
CA ASP A 78 7.92 4.89 10.61
C ASP A 78 8.33 6.33 10.88
N GLN A 79 8.13 7.20 9.91
CA GLN A 79 8.59 8.59 9.96
C GLN A 79 7.49 9.55 10.38
N LEU A 80 6.25 9.09 10.41
CA LEU A 80 5.11 9.93 10.77
C LEU A 80 4.93 9.99 12.29
N ASN A 81 4.40 11.10 12.78
CA ASN A 81 4.02 11.20 14.19
C ASN A 81 2.88 10.22 14.45
N LYS A 82 3.02 9.41 15.50
CA LYS A 82 2.11 8.32 15.81
C LYS A 82 1.69 8.36 17.28
N GLU A 83 0.45 7.97 17.52
CA GLU A 83 -0.08 7.75 18.86
C GLU A 83 -0.80 6.40 18.92
N SER A 84 -0.66 5.70 20.05
CA SER A 84 -1.35 4.46 20.31
C SER A 84 -2.67 4.71 21.03
N GLU A 85 -3.68 3.89 20.73
CA GLU A 85 -4.97 3.94 21.40
C GLU A 85 -5.46 2.52 21.62
N GLY A 86 -5.99 2.24 22.81
CA GLY A 86 -6.64 0.96 23.10
C GLY A 86 -5.73 -0.26 23.02
N GLU A 87 -4.47 -0.13 23.46
CA GLU A 87 -3.51 -1.25 23.46
C GLU A 87 -4.09 -2.50 24.11
N PHE A 88 -3.93 -3.66 23.46
CA PHE A 88 -4.40 -4.98 23.89
C PHE A 88 -5.93 -5.10 23.98
N ARG A 89 -6.68 -4.16 23.39
CA ARG A 89 -8.14 -4.15 23.39
C ARG A 89 -8.68 -4.29 21.98
N LYS A 90 -9.98 -4.59 21.85
CA LYS A 90 -10.65 -4.70 20.56
C LYS A 90 -10.59 -3.40 19.75
N ASN A 91 -10.53 -2.27 20.44
CA ASN A 91 -10.50 -0.96 19.79
C ASN A 91 -9.09 -0.42 19.62
N VAL A 92 -8.08 -1.29 19.62
CA VAL A 92 -6.70 -0.87 19.38
C VAL A 92 -6.60 -0.13 18.05
N ALA A 93 -5.89 0.98 18.06
CA ALA A 93 -5.69 1.80 16.87
C ALA A 93 -4.33 2.47 16.89
N LEU A 94 -3.80 2.71 15.70
CA LEU A 94 -2.63 3.54 15.48
C LEU A 94 -3.12 4.83 14.82
N LYS A 95 -2.88 5.96 15.46
CA LYS A 95 -3.18 7.27 14.87
C LYS A 95 -1.90 7.83 14.27
N VAL A 96 -1.94 8.18 13.02
CA VAL A 96 -0.78 8.77 12.33
C VAL A 96 -1.16 10.12 11.75
N SER A 97 -0.22 11.05 11.82
CA SER A 97 -0.38 12.38 11.21
C SER A 97 0.17 12.32 9.80
N TYR A 98 -0.69 12.49 8.80
CA TYR A 98 -0.31 12.41 7.40
C TYR A 98 -0.99 13.52 6.60
N ARG A 99 -0.20 14.32 5.91
CA ARG A 99 -0.67 15.44 5.07
C ARG A 99 -1.63 16.38 5.83
N GLY A 100 -1.28 16.70 7.08
CA GLY A 100 -2.07 17.62 7.91
C GLY A 100 -3.33 17.03 8.50
N GLN A 101 -3.53 15.74 8.40
CA GLN A 101 -4.69 15.05 8.94
C GLN A 101 -4.28 13.88 9.83
N VAL A 102 -5.13 13.54 10.79
CA VAL A 102 -4.94 12.36 11.61
C VAL A 102 -5.69 11.20 10.97
N VAL A 103 -4.95 10.15 10.62
CA VAL A 103 -5.51 8.90 10.10
C VAL A 103 -5.54 7.89 11.23
N ARG A 104 -6.73 7.42 11.57
CA ARG A 104 -6.90 6.39 12.61
C ARG A 104 -6.96 5.03 11.95
N ILE A 105 -5.99 4.16 12.28
CA ILE A 105 -5.89 2.82 11.70
C ILE A 105 -6.22 1.82 12.78
N ASP A 106 -7.44 1.32 12.74
CA ASP A 106 -7.96 0.27 13.62
C ASP A 106 -8.13 -1.03 12.83
N LEU A 107 -8.72 -2.05 13.45
CA LEU A 107 -8.93 -3.34 12.79
C LEU A 107 -9.85 -3.24 11.57
N GLU A 108 -10.89 -2.39 11.66
CA GLU A 108 -11.78 -2.17 10.51
C GLU A 108 -11.05 -1.52 9.34
N LYS A 109 -10.24 -0.52 9.64
CA LYS A 109 -9.44 0.16 8.61
C LYS A 109 -8.46 -0.83 7.96
N LEU A 110 -7.84 -1.70 8.75
CA LEU A 110 -6.96 -2.74 8.22
C LEU A 110 -7.71 -3.71 7.29
N LYS A 111 -8.95 -4.05 7.63
CA LYS A 111 -9.78 -4.88 6.75
C LYS A 111 -10.09 -4.18 5.43
N GLU A 112 -10.40 -2.89 5.47
CA GLU A 112 -10.63 -2.08 4.26
C GLU A 112 -9.36 -2.09 3.38
N TYR A 113 -8.20 -1.85 3.97
CA TYR A 113 -6.94 -1.88 3.25
C TYR A 113 -6.68 -3.25 2.64
N SER A 114 -6.94 -4.31 3.40
CA SER A 114 -6.76 -5.69 2.93
C SER A 114 -7.61 -5.97 1.69
N ILE A 115 -8.85 -5.49 1.67
CA ILE A 115 -9.73 -5.67 0.51
C ILE A 115 -9.17 -4.94 -0.71
N ILE A 116 -8.69 -3.72 -0.53
CA ILE A 116 -8.08 -2.94 -1.62
C ILE A 116 -6.86 -3.68 -2.17
N LEU A 117 -6.01 -4.20 -1.28
CA LEU A 117 -4.81 -4.93 -1.67
C LEU A 117 -5.15 -6.24 -2.39
N GLU A 118 -6.18 -6.95 -1.96
CA GLU A 118 -6.61 -8.18 -2.62
C GLU A 118 -7.08 -7.91 -4.05
N ARG A 119 -7.84 -6.86 -4.27
CA ARG A 119 -8.25 -6.45 -5.62
C ARG A 119 -7.03 -6.14 -6.49
N PHE A 120 -6.06 -5.46 -5.91
CA PHE A 120 -4.82 -5.13 -6.61
C PHE A 120 -4.03 -6.37 -6.98
N ILE A 121 -3.89 -7.32 -6.07
CA ILE A 121 -3.18 -8.58 -6.34
C ILE A 121 -3.88 -9.35 -7.46
N ASN A 122 -5.21 -9.39 -7.45
CA ASN A 122 -5.96 -10.04 -8.53
C ASN A 122 -5.74 -9.34 -9.87
N TYR A 123 -5.75 -8.01 -9.89
CA TYR A 123 -5.41 -7.24 -11.08
C TYR A 123 -4.00 -7.57 -11.58
N LEU A 124 -3.03 -7.57 -10.67
CA LEU A 124 -1.65 -7.87 -11.00
C LEU A 124 -1.52 -9.25 -11.64
N LYS A 125 -2.14 -10.27 -11.06
CA LYS A 125 -2.10 -11.63 -11.60
C LYS A 125 -2.65 -11.68 -13.03
N GLN A 126 -3.76 -11.01 -13.29
CA GLN A 126 -4.36 -10.96 -14.62
C GLN A 126 -3.44 -10.21 -15.60
N PHE A 127 -2.88 -9.10 -15.17
CA PHE A 127 -1.98 -8.31 -16.01
C PHE A 127 -0.72 -9.08 -16.37
N LEU A 128 -0.16 -9.84 -15.41
CA LEU A 128 1.05 -10.62 -15.64
C LEU A 128 0.81 -11.83 -16.54
N SER A 129 -0.42 -12.34 -16.60
CA SER A 129 -0.76 -13.49 -17.44
C SER A 129 -1.33 -13.12 -18.80
N SER A 130 -1.47 -11.84 -19.08
CA SER A 130 -2.04 -11.37 -20.36
C SER A 130 -0.99 -11.20 -21.45
#